data_5fba792a6d37dab68646915ff3fbb02d
#
_entry.id   5fba792a6d37dab68646915ff3fbb02d
#
_cell.length_a   1.000
_cell.length_b   1.000
_cell.length_c   1.000
_cell.angle_alpha   90.00
_cell.angle_beta   90.00
_cell.angle_gamma   90.00
#
_symmetry.space_group_name_H-M   'P 1'
#
loop_
_entity.id
_entity.type
_entity.pdbx_description
1 polymer ?
#
loop_
_entity_poly.entity_id
_entity_poly.type
_entity_poly.pdbx_seq_one_letter_code
_entity_poly.pdbx_strand_id
1 'polypeptide(L)'
;VCHLQWYLGEERTETVVHCLMQAIQKRGLCRAYLSDGGSGFIAAETTEGLARLSIEAHTILARTPEQNAKQENFWSQVEGRLMPMLEGHQPLTLELLNRATLAWVELEYNRSHHSEIGQSPLERFLAGPSVGRPSPTSDELRKAFRRQELRTQRRSDGTLTVEGVRFEVPARYRTIARPAVRYASWDLSSVTLVDAQRDVALCEIYPLDKAKNADGVRRVVEPILEAPAEPAPAVTGIA
;
A
#
# COMPACT_ATOMS: atom_id res chain seq x y z
N VAL A 1 4.45 9.02 16.06
CA VAL A 1 4.05 7.77 15.36
C VAL A 1 2.89 8.08 14.42
N CYS A 2 2.95 7.61 13.16
CA CYS A 2 1.90 7.85 12.17
C CYS A 2 0.76 6.84 12.30
N HIS A 3 1.09 5.57 12.43
CA HIS A 3 0.14 4.48 12.57
C HIS A 3 0.82 3.30 13.26
N LEU A 4 0.06 2.54 14.03
CA LEU A 4 0.45 1.28 14.64
C LEU A 4 -0.77 0.37 14.64
N GLN A 5 -0.60 -0.86 14.18
CA GLN A 5 -1.67 -1.85 14.12
C GLN A 5 -1.14 -3.26 14.33
N TRP A 6 -1.89 -4.04 15.08
CA TRP A 6 -1.63 -5.46 15.32
C TRP A 6 -2.40 -6.33 14.32
N TYR A 7 -1.77 -7.41 13.92
CA TYR A 7 -2.35 -8.43 13.04
C TYR A 7 -2.16 -9.80 13.67
N LEU A 8 -3.04 -10.74 13.31
CA LEU A 8 -2.88 -12.13 13.70
C LEU A 8 -2.03 -12.87 12.66
N GLY A 9 -1.13 -13.73 13.14
CA GLY A 9 -0.26 -14.54 12.30
C GLY A 9 1.08 -13.89 11.97
N GLU A 10 1.69 -14.34 10.88
CA GLU A 10 3.02 -13.91 10.45
C GLU A 10 2.97 -12.62 9.63
N GLU A 11 4.12 -11.97 9.47
CA GLU A 11 4.28 -10.85 8.55
C GLU A 11 3.96 -11.27 7.12
N ARG A 12 3.06 -10.53 6.49
CA ARG A 12 2.66 -10.70 5.08
C ARG A 12 2.70 -9.37 4.36
N THR A 13 2.93 -9.41 3.06
CA THR A 13 2.90 -8.22 2.21
C THR A 13 1.59 -7.44 2.35
N GLU A 14 0.46 -8.14 2.42
CA GLU A 14 -0.86 -7.55 2.65
C GLU A 14 -0.91 -6.69 3.92
N THR A 15 -0.41 -7.20 5.05
CA THR A 15 -0.42 -6.48 6.34
C THR A 15 0.51 -5.28 6.33
N VAL A 16 1.67 -5.38 5.69
CA VAL A 16 2.61 -4.28 5.48
C VAL A 16 1.96 -3.18 4.64
N VAL A 17 1.40 -3.54 3.49
CA VAL A 17 0.72 -2.60 2.59
C VAL A 17 -0.48 -1.95 3.29
N HIS A 18 -1.29 -2.73 4.01
CA HIS A 18 -2.42 -2.17 4.77
C HIS A 18 -1.96 -1.12 5.79
N CYS A 19 -0.93 -1.42 6.58
CA CYS A 19 -0.36 -0.49 7.56
C CYS A 19 0.18 0.80 6.89
N LEU A 20 0.89 0.67 5.76
CA LEU A 20 1.38 1.80 4.98
C LEU A 20 0.24 2.68 4.45
N MET A 21 -0.81 2.07 3.90
CA MET A 21 -1.98 2.81 3.42
C MET A 21 -2.65 3.59 4.54
N GLN A 22 -2.82 3.00 5.73
CA GLN A 22 -3.38 3.69 6.90
C GLN A 22 -2.50 4.86 7.36
N ALA A 23 -1.17 4.69 7.37
CA ALA A 23 -0.24 5.76 7.71
C ALA A 23 -0.32 6.92 6.71
N ILE A 24 -0.35 6.61 5.40
CA ILE A 24 -0.48 7.60 4.32
C ILE A 24 -1.81 8.35 4.41
N GLN A 25 -2.92 7.66 4.63
CA GLN A 25 -4.23 8.28 4.78
C GLN A 25 -4.30 9.26 5.95
N LYS A 26 -3.60 8.96 7.04
CA LYS A 26 -3.57 9.83 8.24
C LYS A 26 -2.64 11.04 8.11
N ARG A 27 -1.50 10.88 7.44
CA ARG A 27 -0.41 11.88 7.48
C ARG A 27 0.05 12.36 6.11
N GLY A 28 -0.55 11.88 5.02
CA GLY A 28 -0.12 12.18 3.66
C GLY A 28 1.08 11.34 3.21
N LEU A 29 1.51 11.57 1.98
CA LEU A 29 2.64 10.88 1.38
C LEU A 29 3.96 11.43 1.94
N CYS A 30 4.80 10.55 2.46
CA CYS A 30 6.19 10.86 2.81
C CYS A 30 7.08 10.95 1.56
N ARG A 31 8.28 11.50 1.70
CA ARG A 31 9.29 11.54 0.63
C ARG A 31 10.04 10.23 0.52
N ALA A 32 10.39 9.67 1.66
CA ALA A 32 11.17 8.44 1.74
C ALA A 32 10.60 7.51 2.81
N TYR A 33 10.78 6.23 2.60
CA TYR A 33 10.40 5.15 3.48
C TYR A 33 11.62 4.28 3.77
N LEU A 34 11.92 4.06 5.03
CA LEU A 34 13.01 3.20 5.50
C LEU A 34 12.43 1.98 6.20
N SER A 35 12.83 0.79 5.80
CA SER A 35 12.43 -0.47 6.42
C SER A 35 13.62 -1.41 6.61
N ASP A 36 13.41 -2.44 7.41
CA ASP A 36 14.29 -3.60 7.40
C ASP A 36 14.09 -4.44 6.12
N GLY A 37 14.87 -5.50 5.97
CA GLY A 37 14.80 -6.40 4.81
C GLY A 37 13.72 -7.48 4.91
N GLY A 38 12.69 -7.32 5.74
CA GLY A 38 11.59 -8.26 5.88
C GLY A 38 10.87 -8.51 4.55
N SER A 39 10.37 -9.73 4.36
CA SER A 39 9.83 -10.19 3.07
C SER A 39 8.66 -9.34 2.57
N GLY A 40 7.81 -8.87 3.47
CA GLY A 40 6.69 -8.00 3.13
C GLY A 40 7.11 -6.60 2.67
N PHE A 41 8.23 -6.08 3.18
CA PHE A 41 8.74 -4.76 2.84
C PHE A 41 9.45 -4.72 1.48
N ILE A 42 10.12 -5.81 1.08
CA ILE A 42 10.83 -5.92 -0.21
C ILE A 42 9.96 -6.54 -1.31
N ALA A 43 8.75 -6.96 -1.01
CA ALA A 43 7.82 -7.51 -1.98
C ALA A 43 7.52 -6.54 -3.11
N ALA A 44 7.23 -7.06 -4.31
CA ALA A 44 6.99 -6.25 -5.50
C ALA A 44 5.80 -5.30 -5.30
N GLU A 45 4.71 -5.75 -4.65
CA GLU A 45 3.57 -4.90 -4.34
C GLU A 45 3.95 -3.68 -3.51
N THR A 46 4.83 -3.86 -2.52
CA THR A 46 5.30 -2.78 -1.64
C THR A 46 6.23 -1.83 -2.40
N THR A 47 7.28 -2.37 -3.02
CA THR A 47 8.33 -1.55 -3.67
C THR A 47 7.81 -0.81 -4.90
N GLU A 48 7.06 -1.48 -5.76
CA GLU A 48 6.43 -0.84 -6.93
C GLU A 48 5.34 0.15 -6.51
N GLY A 49 4.58 -0.16 -5.44
CA GLY A 49 3.59 0.75 -4.88
C GLY A 49 4.21 2.05 -4.39
N LEU A 50 5.29 1.96 -3.62
CA LEU A 50 6.04 3.13 -3.16
C LEU A 50 6.60 3.94 -4.34
N ALA A 51 7.15 3.28 -5.37
CA ALA A 51 7.66 3.93 -6.58
C ALA A 51 6.55 4.69 -7.34
N ARG A 52 5.37 4.08 -7.54
CA ARG A 52 4.21 4.74 -8.19
C ARG A 52 3.72 5.96 -7.41
N LEU A 53 3.85 5.93 -6.08
CA LEU A 53 3.53 7.06 -5.20
C LEU A 53 4.69 8.07 -5.10
N SER A 54 5.78 7.86 -5.85
CA SER A 54 7.01 8.68 -5.80
C SER A 54 7.56 8.78 -4.37
N ILE A 55 7.59 7.65 -3.67
CA ILE A 55 8.21 7.50 -2.35
C ILE A 55 9.50 6.70 -2.55
N GLU A 56 10.63 7.27 -2.13
CA GLU A 56 11.91 6.57 -2.16
C GLU A 56 11.93 5.45 -1.11
N ALA A 57 12.17 4.21 -1.53
CA ALA A 57 12.29 3.08 -0.63
C ALA A 57 13.76 2.81 -0.29
N HIS A 58 14.09 2.80 1.00
CA HIS A 58 15.41 2.46 1.52
C HIS A 58 15.32 1.25 2.44
N THR A 59 16.30 0.38 2.35
CA THR A 59 16.42 -0.76 3.27
C THR A 59 17.59 -0.51 4.21
N ILE A 60 17.40 -0.80 5.50
CA ILE A 60 18.43 -0.73 6.51
C ILE A 60 19.57 -1.68 6.13
N LEU A 61 20.80 -1.21 6.22
CA LEU A 61 21.96 -2.04 5.95
C LEU A 61 22.10 -3.12 7.02
N ALA A 62 22.44 -4.33 6.58
CA ALA A 62 22.68 -5.43 7.51
C ALA A 62 23.78 -5.05 8.52
N ARG A 63 23.56 -5.36 9.79
CA ARG A 63 24.47 -5.09 10.92
C ARG A 63 24.70 -3.61 11.25
N THR A 64 23.70 -2.75 10.98
CA THR A 64 23.70 -1.33 11.40
C THR A 64 22.56 -1.05 12.37
N PRO A 65 22.63 -1.53 13.63
CA PRO A 65 21.54 -1.42 14.61
C PRO A 65 21.15 0.03 14.91
N GLU A 66 22.08 0.97 14.81
CA GLU A 66 21.81 2.40 15.00
C GLU A 66 20.76 2.97 14.04
N GLN A 67 20.56 2.35 12.88
CA GLN A 67 19.50 2.75 11.92
C GLN A 67 18.11 2.34 12.41
N ASN A 68 18.03 1.35 13.30
CA ASN A 68 16.76 0.86 13.85
C ASN A 68 16.48 1.35 15.28
N ALA A 69 17.43 2.06 15.90
CA ALA A 69 17.35 2.47 17.31
C ALA A 69 16.06 3.23 17.67
N LYS A 70 15.50 4.04 16.75
CA LYS A 70 14.23 4.75 16.99
C LYS A 70 13.04 3.80 17.09
N GLN A 71 13.04 2.74 16.29
CA GLN A 71 12.00 1.72 16.34
C GLN A 71 12.11 0.87 17.60
N GLU A 72 13.32 0.48 17.98
CA GLU A 72 13.59 -0.26 19.21
C GLU A 72 13.16 0.52 20.45
N ASN A 73 13.52 1.81 20.51
CA ASN A 73 13.09 2.69 21.61
C ASN A 73 11.56 2.84 21.65
N PHE A 74 10.90 2.95 20.48
CA PHE A 74 9.45 2.99 20.43
C PHE A 74 8.83 1.70 20.97
N TRP A 75 9.34 0.52 20.58
CA TRP A 75 8.86 -0.75 21.11
C TRP A 75 9.02 -0.88 22.61
N SER A 76 10.12 -0.39 23.19
CA SER A 76 10.30 -0.31 24.65
C SER A 76 9.21 0.53 25.34
N GLN A 77 8.72 1.59 24.68
CA GLN A 77 7.59 2.37 25.19
C GLN A 77 6.26 1.60 25.10
N VAL A 78 6.05 0.83 24.03
CA VAL A 78 4.88 -0.04 23.89
C VAL A 78 4.87 -1.09 24.99
N GLU A 79 5.98 -1.78 25.22
CA GLU A 79 6.12 -2.82 26.24
C GLU A 79 6.00 -2.27 27.67
N GLY A 80 6.67 -1.13 27.94
CA GLY A 80 6.72 -0.55 29.27
C GLY A 80 5.52 0.28 29.68
N ARG A 81 4.71 0.74 28.73
CA ARG A 81 3.57 1.66 29.01
C ARG A 81 2.23 1.12 28.49
N LEU A 82 2.13 0.79 27.19
CA LEU A 82 0.86 0.34 26.64
C LEU A 82 0.46 -1.06 27.17
N MET A 83 1.39 -2.01 27.19
CA MET A 83 1.08 -3.37 27.60
C MET A 83 0.59 -3.48 29.06
N PRO A 84 1.25 -2.80 30.05
CA PRO A 84 0.75 -2.77 31.43
C PRO A 84 -0.64 -2.17 31.58
N MET A 85 -1.01 -1.17 30.74
CA MET A 85 -2.38 -0.60 30.78
C MET A 85 -3.46 -1.60 30.33
N LEU A 86 -3.07 -2.64 29.60
CA LEU A 86 -3.98 -3.69 29.13
C LEU A 86 -4.01 -4.92 30.04
N GLU A 87 -3.11 -5.00 31.02
CA GLU A 87 -3.12 -6.07 32.03
C GLU A 87 -4.45 -6.09 32.79
N GLY A 88 -5.01 -7.27 32.97
CA GLY A 88 -6.29 -7.43 33.65
C GLY A 88 -7.54 -7.28 32.77
N HIS A 89 -7.43 -6.81 31.53
CA HIS A 89 -8.54 -6.79 30.58
C HIS A 89 -8.73 -8.17 29.93
N GLN A 90 -9.82 -8.84 30.28
CA GLN A 90 -10.15 -10.17 29.75
C GLN A 90 -11.58 -10.18 29.19
N PRO A 91 -11.80 -10.71 27.95
CA PRO A 91 -10.79 -11.18 27.00
C PRO A 91 -10.10 -10.03 26.25
N LEU A 92 -8.79 -10.16 26.01
CA LEU A 92 -8.06 -9.25 25.15
C LEU A 92 -8.27 -9.69 23.69
N THR A 93 -9.18 -9.02 23.00
CA THR A 93 -9.41 -9.25 21.57
C THR A 93 -8.50 -8.41 20.69
N LEU A 94 -8.24 -8.82 19.43
CA LEU A 94 -7.46 -8.04 18.48
C LEU A 94 -8.08 -6.65 18.23
N GLU A 95 -9.41 -6.56 18.20
CA GLU A 95 -10.13 -5.30 18.04
C GLU A 95 -9.87 -4.35 19.22
N LEU A 96 -10.00 -4.87 20.46
CA LEU A 96 -9.71 -4.08 21.67
C LEU A 96 -8.26 -3.61 21.69
N LEU A 97 -7.32 -4.52 21.40
CA LEU A 97 -5.89 -4.20 21.33
C LEU A 97 -5.60 -3.09 20.30
N ASN A 98 -6.13 -3.20 19.10
CA ASN A 98 -5.94 -2.18 18.05
C ASN A 98 -6.56 -0.84 18.44
N ARG A 99 -7.77 -0.84 19.00
CA ARG A 99 -8.45 0.39 19.44
C ARG A 99 -7.69 1.08 20.57
N ALA A 100 -7.27 0.32 21.58
CA ALA A 100 -6.48 0.85 22.69
C ALA A 100 -5.11 1.39 22.22
N THR A 101 -4.43 0.67 21.32
CA THR A 101 -3.16 1.08 20.71
C THR A 101 -3.29 2.38 19.95
N LEU A 102 -4.31 2.54 19.12
CA LEU A 102 -4.54 3.77 18.38
C LEU A 102 -4.85 4.95 19.32
N ALA A 103 -5.68 4.73 20.36
CA ALA A 103 -5.97 5.73 21.35
C ALA A 103 -4.69 6.14 22.12
N TRP A 104 -3.90 5.18 22.56
CA TRP A 104 -2.64 5.45 23.26
C TRP A 104 -1.64 6.22 22.39
N VAL A 105 -1.46 5.84 21.12
CA VAL A 105 -0.57 6.54 20.18
C VAL A 105 -1.02 7.99 19.98
N GLU A 106 -2.30 8.23 19.72
CA GLU A 106 -2.79 9.56 19.36
C GLU A 106 -2.98 10.49 20.58
N LEU A 107 -3.43 9.97 21.70
CA LEU A 107 -3.80 10.77 22.87
C LEU A 107 -2.69 10.87 23.91
N GLU A 108 -1.81 9.87 23.98
CA GLU A 108 -0.73 9.84 24.96
C GLU A 108 0.65 9.95 24.32
N TYR A 109 1.10 8.94 23.56
CA TYR A 109 2.47 8.91 23.04
C TYR A 109 2.83 10.15 22.21
N ASN A 110 2.00 10.49 21.21
CA ASN A 110 2.26 11.63 20.33
C ASN A 110 2.16 12.99 21.04
N ARG A 111 1.53 13.06 22.22
CA ARG A 111 1.32 14.29 23.00
C ARG A 111 2.20 14.40 24.23
N SER A 112 2.84 13.34 24.67
CA SER A 112 3.75 13.36 25.81
C SER A 112 5.06 14.06 25.47
N HIS A 113 5.61 14.80 26.43
CA HIS A 113 6.91 15.43 26.27
C HIS A 113 8.01 14.38 26.06
N HIS A 114 8.84 14.59 25.06
CA HIS A 114 9.97 13.72 24.72
C HIS A 114 11.29 14.45 25.04
N SER A 115 12.07 13.92 25.97
CA SER A 115 13.27 14.60 26.52
C SER A 115 14.30 14.99 25.45
N GLU A 116 14.56 14.12 24.47
CA GLU A 116 15.56 14.38 23.42
C GLU A 116 15.16 15.50 22.45
N ILE A 117 13.87 15.68 22.20
CA ILE A 117 13.40 16.71 21.27
C ILE A 117 12.83 17.94 21.97
N GLY A 118 12.77 17.93 23.32
CA GLY A 118 12.33 19.04 24.17
C GLY A 118 10.84 19.44 24.00
N GLN A 119 10.04 18.65 23.32
CA GLN A 119 8.63 18.88 23.04
C GLN A 119 7.93 17.55 22.73
N SER A 120 6.61 17.55 22.53
CA SER A 120 5.92 16.34 22.10
C SER A 120 6.21 16.00 20.63
N PRO A 121 6.11 14.71 20.21
CA PRO A 121 6.22 14.31 18.82
C PRO A 121 5.22 15.04 17.90
N LEU A 122 4.02 15.32 18.38
CA LEU A 122 2.99 16.03 17.62
C LEU A 122 3.36 17.50 17.41
N GLU A 123 3.80 18.21 18.47
CA GLU A 123 4.29 19.59 18.37
C GLU A 123 5.46 19.70 17.40
N ARG A 124 6.42 18.76 17.48
CA ARG A 124 7.57 18.71 16.57
C ARG A 124 7.13 18.53 15.13
N PHE A 125 6.16 17.66 14.89
CA PHE A 125 5.63 17.40 13.55
C PHE A 125 4.91 18.64 12.99
N LEU A 126 4.11 19.33 13.79
CA LEU A 126 3.34 20.52 13.37
C LEU A 126 4.21 21.78 13.22
N ALA A 127 5.28 21.91 14.01
CA ALA A 127 6.21 23.04 13.93
C ALA A 127 7.17 22.97 12.73
N GLY A 128 7.34 21.79 12.15
CA GLY A 128 8.19 21.60 10.97
C GLY A 128 7.56 22.18 9.70
N PRO A 129 8.38 22.53 8.69
CA PRO A 129 7.85 22.93 7.40
C PRO A 129 7.02 21.81 6.80
N SER A 130 5.86 22.13 6.23
CA SER A 130 5.02 21.15 5.56
C SER A 130 5.73 20.66 4.27
N VAL A 131 6.32 19.48 4.36
CA VAL A 131 6.95 18.80 3.23
C VAL A 131 6.13 17.60 2.76
N GLY A 132 5.00 17.36 3.40
CA GLY A 132 4.06 16.30 3.07
C GLY A 132 3.30 16.62 1.78
N ARG A 133 2.97 15.56 1.04
CA ARG A 133 2.08 15.61 -0.10
C ARG A 133 0.70 15.11 0.32
N PRO A 134 -0.40 15.59 -0.32
CA PRO A 134 -1.74 15.12 -0.02
C PRO A 134 -1.85 13.59 -0.09
N SER A 135 -2.73 13.01 0.73
CA SER A 135 -3.03 11.60 0.64
C SER A 135 -3.87 11.31 -0.60
N PRO A 136 -3.51 10.30 -1.41
CA PRO A 136 -4.40 9.77 -2.41
C PRO A 136 -5.67 9.16 -1.77
N THR A 137 -6.68 8.94 -2.58
CA THR A 137 -7.87 8.20 -2.16
C THR A 137 -7.55 6.74 -1.83
N SER A 138 -8.43 6.07 -1.08
CA SER A 138 -8.28 4.65 -0.78
C SER A 138 -8.18 3.78 -2.03
N ASP A 139 -8.88 4.13 -3.10
CA ASP A 139 -8.85 3.40 -4.37
C ASP A 139 -7.54 3.59 -5.12
N GLU A 140 -7.02 4.81 -5.15
CA GLU A 140 -5.71 5.10 -5.73
C GLU A 140 -4.59 4.38 -4.97
N LEU A 141 -4.64 4.35 -3.64
CA LEU A 141 -3.69 3.60 -2.83
C LEU A 141 -3.77 2.09 -3.12
N ARG A 142 -4.98 1.51 -3.16
CA ARG A 142 -5.15 0.08 -3.52
C ARG A 142 -4.60 -0.24 -4.90
N LYS A 143 -4.76 0.66 -5.86
CA LYS A 143 -4.22 0.50 -7.23
C LYS A 143 -2.71 0.69 -7.29
N ALA A 144 -2.15 1.58 -6.47
CA ALA A 144 -0.71 1.81 -6.39
C ALA A 144 0.03 0.59 -5.86
N PHE A 145 -0.45 -0.02 -4.78
CA PHE A 145 0.18 -1.19 -4.15
C PHE A 145 -0.21 -2.52 -4.82
N ARG A 146 0.02 -2.61 -6.14
CA ARG A 146 -0.14 -3.81 -6.95
C ARG A 146 1.16 -4.11 -7.68
N ARG A 147 1.58 -5.38 -7.71
CA ARG A 147 2.72 -5.81 -8.51
C ARG A 147 2.36 -5.87 -9.99
N GLN A 148 3.32 -5.64 -10.86
CA GLN A 148 3.14 -5.73 -12.30
C GLN A 148 3.95 -6.88 -12.88
N GLU A 149 3.30 -7.73 -13.67
CA GLU A 149 3.96 -8.84 -14.33
C GLU A 149 3.47 -9.04 -15.76
N LEU A 150 4.37 -9.53 -16.61
CA LEU A 150 4.00 -9.98 -17.95
C LEU A 150 3.38 -11.38 -17.88
N ARG A 151 2.24 -11.57 -18.50
CA ARG A 151 1.58 -12.86 -18.62
C ARG A 151 1.40 -13.25 -20.09
N THR A 152 1.45 -14.53 -20.38
CA THR A 152 1.18 -15.04 -21.72
C THR A 152 -0.32 -15.27 -21.89
N GLN A 153 -0.88 -14.67 -22.92
CA GLN A 153 -2.28 -14.89 -23.27
C GLN A 153 -2.42 -16.20 -24.06
N ARG A 154 -3.39 -17.04 -23.70
CA ARG A 154 -3.76 -18.23 -24.48
C ARG A 154 -4.49 -17.81 -25.74
N ARG A 155 -3.96 -18.21 -26.89
CA ARG A 155 -4.55 -17.88 -28.20
C ARG A 155 -5.87 -18.57 -28.45
N SER A 156 -6.08 -19.78 -27.87
CA SER A 156 -7.28 -20.58 -28.11
C SER A 156 -8.56 -19.98 -27.55
N ASP A 157 -8.49 -19.31 -26.40
CA ASP A 157 -9.67 -18.83 -25.70
C ASP A 157 -9.55 -17.36 -25.21
N GLY A 158 -8.42 -16.73 -25.47
CA GLY A 158 -8.18 -15.34 -25.07
C GLY A 158 -8.11 -15.13 -23.56
N THR A 159 -7.67 -16.15 -22.81
CA THR A 159 -7.50 -16.05 -21.36
C THR A 159 -6.03 -15.93 -20.97
N LEU A 160 -5.78 -15.40 -19.78
CA LEU A 160 -4.47 -15.45 -19.11
C LEU A 160 -4.63 -16.02 -17.70
N THR A 161 -3.53 -16.49 -17.10
CA THR A 161 -3.54 -17.04 -15.75
C THR A 161 -2.66 -16.19 -14.84
N VAL A 162 -3.20 -15.79 -13.68
CA VAL A 162 -2.52 -15.07 -12.60
C VAL A 162 -2.73 -15.87 -11.33
N GLU A 163 -1.66 -16.27 -10.65
CA GLU A 163 -1.71 -17.05 -9.39
C GLU A 163 -2.71 -18.24 -9.45
N GLY A 164 -2.70 -18.97 -10.55
CA GLY A 164 -3.58 -20.12 -10.75
C GLY A 164 -5.02 -19.78 -11.16
N VAL A 165 -5.45 -18.53 -11.10
CA VAL A 165 -6.78 -18.06 -11.49
C VAL A 165 -6.77 -17.62 -12.95
N ARG A 166 -7.81 -18.02 -13.71
CA ARG A 166 -7.97 -17.65 -15.12
C ARG A 166 -8.81 -16.40 -15.26
N PHE A 167 -8.32 -15.46 -16.09
CA PHE A 167 -8.97 -14.19 -16.39
C PHE A 167 -9.28 -14.11 -17.88
N GLU A 168 -10.44 -13.57 -18.23
CA GLU A 168 -10.82 -13.34 -19.63
C GLU A 168 -10.29 -11.99 -20.10
N VAL A 169 -9.51 -11.99 -21.20
CA VAL A 169 -9.04 -10.76 -21.85
C VAL A 169 -10.07 -10.30 -22.86
N PRO A 170 -10.55 -9.03 -22.80
CA PRO A 170 -11.50 -8.50 -23.76
C PRO A 170 -11.01 -8.62 -25.20
N ALA A 171 -11.93 -8.87 -26.14
CA ALA A 171 -11.60 -9.14 -27.55
C ALA A 171 -10.71 -8.07 -28.19
N ARG A 172 -10.91 -6.80 -27.82
CA ARG A 172 -10.10 -5.65 -28.30
C ARG A 172 -8.61 -5.71 -27.94
N TYR A 173 -8.23 -6.49 -26.90
CA TYR A 173 -6.85 -6.64 -26.44
C TYR A 173 -6.24 -8.01 -26.76
N ARG A 174 -6.97 -8.87 -27.51
CA ARG A 174 -6.50 -10.24 -27.84
C ARG A 174 -5.28 -10.29 -28.74
N THR A 175 -4.95 -9.21 -29.40
CA THR A 175 -3.74 -9.09 -30.21
C THR A 175 -2.46 -8.98 -29.40
N ILE A 176 -2.56 -8.63 -28.10
CA ILE A 176 -1.43 -8.49 -27.19
C ILE A 176 -1.02 -9.90 -26.72
N ALA A 177 0.04 -10.46 -27.29
CA ALA A 177 0.48 -11.82 -26.96
C ALA A 177 1.01 -11.95 -25.51
N ARG A 178 1.65 -10.90 -24.99
CA ARG A 178 2.20 -10.82 -23.64
C ARG A 178 1.75 -9.54 -22.95
N PRO A 179 0.51 -9.47 -22.48
CA PRO A 179 0.03 -8.31 -21.75
C PRO A 179 0.71 -8.21 -20.39
N ALA A 180 0.90 -6.98 -19.90
CA ALA A 180 1.20 -6.73 -18.51
C ALA A 180 -0.10 -6.73 -17.69
N VAL A 181 -0.02 -7.23 -16.47
CA VAL A 181 -1.14 -7.22 -15.51
C VAL A 181 -0.66 -6.69 -14.17
N ARG A 182 -1.48 -5.83 -13.54
CA ARG A 182 -1.28 -5.37 -12.15
C ARG A 182 -2.28 -6.04 -11.24
N TYR A 183 -1.80 -6.59 -10.15
CA TYR A 183 -2.63 -7.29 -9.16
C TYR A 183 -1.98 -7.28 -7.78
N ALA A 184 -2.78 -7.53 -6.75
CA ALA A 184 -2.30 -7.87 -5.43
C ALA A 184 -2.43 -9.38 -5.24
N SER A 185 -1.37 -10.05 -4.75
CA SER A 185 -1.35 -11.52 -4.60
C SER A 185 -2.43 -12.04 -3.63
N TRP A 186 -2.90 -11.19 -2.72
CA TRP A 186 -3.96 -11.50 -1.75
C TRP A 186 -5.37 -11.15 -2.23
N ASP A 187 -5.51 -10.44 -3.36
CA ASP A 187 -6.81 -10.07 -3.93
C ASP A 187 -6.82 -10.26 -5.44
N LEU A 188 -7.42 -11.36 -5.87
CA LEU A 188 -7.59 -11.73 -7.27
C LEU A 188 -9.04 -11.57 -7.75
N SER A 189 -9.84 -10.78 -7.06
CA SER A 189 -11.22 -10.46 -7.49
C SER A 189 -11.26 -9.72 -8.82
N SER A 190 -10.22 -8.94 -9.10
CA SER A 190 -9.94 -8.33 -10.40
C SER A 190 -8.44 -8.11 -10.58
N VAL A 191 -7.99 -8.02 -11.82
CA VAL A 191 -6.64 -7.58 -12.16
C VAL A 191 -6.71 -6.51 -13.24
N THR A 192 -5.77 -5.56 -13.22
CA THR A 192 -5.70 -4.47 -14.21
C THR A 192 -4.82 -4.90 -15.38
N LEU A 193 -5.37 -4.89 -16.58
CA LEU A 193 -4.59 -5.04 -17.80
C LEU A 193 -3.86 -3.73 -18.11
N VAL A 194 -2.58 -3.81 -18.47
CA VAL A 194 -1.71 -2.65 -18.63
C VAL A 194 -1.00 -2.69 -19.98
N ASP A 195 -0.89 -1.55 -20.62
CA ASP A 195 0.06 -1.34 -21.72
C ASP A 195 1.47 -1.21 -21.13
N ALA A 196 2.29 -2.26 -21.30
CA ALA A 196 3.63 -2.30 -20.72
C ALA A 196 4.60 -1.25 -21.31
N GLN A 197 4.33 -0.72 -22.51
CA GLN A 197 5.19 0.28 -23.15
C GLN A 197 4.92 1.70 -22.62
N ARG A 198 3.64 1.98 -22.33
CA ARG A 198 3.20 3.31 -21.87
C ARG A 198 2.95 3.38 -20.37
N ASP A 199 2.99 2.24 -19.70
CA ASP A 199 2.63 2.07 -18.28
C ASP A 199 1.19 2.53 -17.94
N VAL A 200 0.28 2.41 -18.92
CA VAL A 200 -1.11 2.88 -18.85
C VAL A 200 -2.06 1.71 -18.56
N ALA A 201 -2.97 1.91 -17.62
CA ALA A 201 -4.04 0.97 -17.33
C ALA A 201 -5.07 0.97 -18.47
N LEU A 202 -5.33 -0.22 -19.05
CA LEU A 202 -6.25 -0.40 -20.17
C LEU A 202 -7.68 -0.72 -19.72
N CYS A 203 -7.82 -1.68 -18.81
CA CYS A 203 -9.11 -2.07 -18.24
C CYS A 203 -8.90 -3.01 -17.04
N GLU A 204 -9.94 -3.14 -16.21
CA GLU A 204 -10.03 -4.21 -15.22
C GLU A 204 -10.54 -5.48 -15.90
N ILE A 205 -9.90 -6.63 -15.64
CA ILE A 205 -10.36 -7.95 -16.06
C ILE A 205 -10.66 -8.81 -14.84
N TYR A 206 -11.55 -9.77 -15.02
CA TYR A 206 -12.14 -10.53 -13.92
C TYR A 206 -11.92 -12.03 -14.09
N PRO A 207 -11.95 -12.80 -12.99
CA PRO A 207 -11.91 -14.25 -13.07
C PRO A 207 -12.96 -14.80 -14.03
N LEU A 208 -12.57 -15.83 -14.80
CA LEU A 208 -13.42 -16.51 -15.73
C LEU A 208 -14.59 -17.18 -15.00
N ASP A 209 -15.81 -16.71 -15.26
CA ASP A 209 -17.04 -17.32 -14.78
C ASP A 209 -17.57 -18.33 -15.79
N LYS A 210 -17.29 -19.61 -15.54
CA LYS A 210 -17.68 -20.70 -16.45
C LYS A 210 -19.20 -20.88 -16.56
N ALA A 211 -19.95 -20.60 -15.48
CA ALA A 211 -21.41 -20.74 -15.47
C ALA A 211 -22.07 -19.67 -16.37
N LYS A 212 -21.72 -18.39 -16.14
CA LYS A 212 -22.21 -17.29 -16.97
C LYS A 212 -21.78 -17.38 -18.42
N ASN A 213 -20.58 -17.91 -18.69
CA ASN A 213 -20.13 -18.11 -20.06
C ASN A 213 -20.92 -19.25 -20.79
N ALA A 214 -21.34 -20.28 -20.05
CA ALA A 214 -22.19 -21.34 -20.61
C ALA A 214 -23.59 -20.81 -21.01
N ASP A 215 -24.12 -19.86 -20.25
CA ASP A 215 -25.41 -19.20 -20.50
C ASP A 215 -25.32 -18.05 -21.52
N GLY A 216 -24.17 -17.83 -22.14
CA GLY A 216 -23.95 -16.76 -23.12
C GLY A 216 -23.91 -15.34 -22.56
N VAL A 217 -24.00 -15.18 -21.26
CA VAL A 217 -23.97 -13.88 -20.59
C VAL A 217 -22.51 -13.48 -20.29
N ARG A 218 -21.92 -12.69 -21.17
CA ARG A 218 -20.57 -12.16 -20.98
C ARG A 218 -20.59 -10.81 -20.31
N ARG A 219 -19.66 -10.60 -19.38
CA ARG A 219 -19.45 -9.28 -18.77
C ARG A 219 -18.89 -8.30 -19.80
N VAL A 220 -19.52 -7.14 -19.91
CA VAL A 220 -18.97 -6.02 -20.66
C VAL A 220 -17.92 -5.34 -19.80
N VAL A 221 -16.71 -5.21 -20.33
CA VAL A 221 -15.58 -4.55 -19.65
C VAL A 221 -15.32 -3.22 -20.36
N GLU A 222 -15.47 -2.14 -19.62
CA GLU A 222 -15.19 -0.80 -20.12
C GLU A 222 -13.67 -0.50 -20.07
N PRO A 223 -13.12 0.25 -21.05
CA PRO A 223 -11.76 0.74 -20.99
C PRO A 223 -11.62 1.78 -19.88
N ILE A 224 -10.46 1.79 -19.22
CA ILE A 224 -10.11 2.89 -18.33
C ILE A 224 -9.71 4.05 -19.22
N LEU A 225 -10.50 5.13 -19.18
CA LEU A 225 -10.16 6.38 -19.83
C LEU A 225 -9.30 7.18 -18.86
N GLU A 226 -8.07 7.49 -19.25
CA GLU A 226 -7.27 8.46 -18.48
C GLU A 226 -7.96 9.83 -18.57
N ALA A 227 -8.15 10.46 -17.41
CA ALA A 227 -8.48 11.87 -17.40
C ALA A 227 -7.33 12.63 -18.10
N PRO A 228 -7.63 13.63 -18.98
CA PRO A 228 -6.59 14.43 -19.59
C PRO A 228 -5.71 15.02 -18.48
N ALA A 229 -4.39 14.87 -18.61
CA ALA A 229 -3.44 15.42 -17.67
C ALA A 229 -3.74 16.93 -17.48
N GLU A 230 -3.93 17.37 -16.25
CA GLU A 230 -4.05 18.79 -15.95
C GLU A 230 -2.80 19.48 -16.49
N PRO A 231 -2.94 20.57 -17.25
CA PRO A 231 -1.80 21.31 -17.75
C PRO A 231 -0.96 21.76 -16.55
N ALA A 232 0.34 21.46 -16.63
CA ALA A 232 1.29 21.90 -15.60
C ALA A 232 1.11 23.39 -15.33
N PRO A 233 1.08 23.81 -14.05
CA PRO A 233 0.90 25.22 -13.70
C PRO A 233 1.98 26.04 -14.43
N ALA A 234 1.56 27.06 -15.17
CA ALA A 234 2.45 27.96 -15.88
C ALA A 234 3.44 28.55 -14.86
N VAL A 235 4.72 28.29 -15.08
CA VAL A 235 5.80 28.91 -14.30
C VAL A 235 5.76 30.39 -14.66
N THR A 236 5.09 31.21 -13.87
CA THR A 236 5.18 32.65 -13.94
C THR A 236 6.61 33.02 -13.57
N GLY A 237 7.39 33.39 -14.58
CA GLY A 237 8.74 33.89 -14.39
C GLY A 237 8.71 35.11 -13.48
N ILE A 238 9.53 35.04 -12.44
CA ILE A 238 9.87 36.19 -11.60
C ILE A 238 10.80 37.08 -12.46
N ALA A 239 10.31 38.26 -12.80
CA ALA A 239 11.12 39.34 -13.34
C ALA A 239 11.94 40.02 -12.24
#